data_69054b5fb2c2c12f55c10073e92e71eb
#
_entry.id   69054b5fb2c2c12f55c10073e92e71eb
#
_cell.length_a   1.000
_cell.length_b   1.000
_cell.length_c   1.000
_cell.angle_alpha   90.00
_cell.angle_beta   90.00
_cell.angle_gamma   90.00
#
_symmetry.space_group_name_H-M   'P 1'
#
loop_
_entity.id
_entity.type
_entity.pdbx_description
1 polymer ?
#
loop_
_entity_poly.entity_id
_entity_poly.type
_entity_poly.pdbx_seq_one_letter_code
_entity_poly.pdbx_strand_id
1 'polypeptide(L)'
;MRVDALTLEGWRNYQRQQLTFDDGCNVIYGENAQGKTNLLEAIVYLSCGKSPRAHGDRELIGFDRQDALLVGQIFSRQREFVTDIRLSRSKRRSMTVNGVKAKNGAALSDVLHTVFFAPEDLFLIRAGAAERRRFMDMSLCQLRPRYAEALSQYSRLYDHKTRILRDSEDKPELLDLLPEFNEGLCRSGAVLIGYRARFCAALADYARAAHYECSGQREELTLDYRTVKTVTDPMGRQEDIYWQLRQHMDEHQTAERASRLCLSGAHKDDIEVLINGRAAKQFGSQGQVRTAALSLKLAEREIHRSAMGEYPVMLLDDVLSELDPRRQEYVLNRISGGQVFITCCENDRLDTLLKGKVFHIRGGEVL
;
A
#
# COMPACT_ATOMS: atom_id res chain seq x y z
N MET A 1 7.02 -13.21 10.20
CA MET A 1 7.55 -12.00 10.91
C MET A 1 6.52 -11.47 11.90
N ARG A 2 6.96 -10.71 12.91
CA ARG A 2 6.07 -10.12 13.92
C ARG A 2 6.70 -8.87 14.54
N VAL A 3 5.85 -8.01 15.09
CA VAL A 3 6.22 -6.89 15.94
C VAL A 3 6.04 -7.34 17.40
N ASP A 4 7.13 -7.45 18.15
CA ASP A 4 7.09 -7.88 19.57
C ASP A 4 6.73 -6.72 20.49
N ALA A 5 7.26 -5.52 20.21
CA ALA A 5 6.95 -4.31 20.96
C ALA A 5 6.97 -3.05 20.10
N LEU A 6 6.21 -2.05 20.55
CA LEU A 6 6.11 -0.74 19.92
C LEU A 6 6.14 0.36 20.98
N THR A 7 7.02 1.32 20.81
CA THR A 7 7.04 2.57 21.58
C THR A 7 6.63 3.73 20.69
N LEU A 8 5.67 4.52 21.14
CA LEU A 8 5.16 5.72 20.50
C LEU A 8 5.36 6.92 21.43
N GLU A 9 5.91 8.02 20.92
CA GLU A 9 5.95 9.30 21.61
C GLU A 9 5.58 10.42 20.64
N GLY A 10 4.58 11.24 20.98
CA GLY A 10 4.12 12.34 20.14
C GLY A 10 3.55 11.94 18.78
N TRP A 11 3.09 10.69 18.63
CA TRP A 11 2.54 10.14 17.40
C TRP A 11 1.02 10.34 17.34
N ARG A 12 0.53 11.12 16.40
CA ARG A 12 -0.91 11.42 16.26
C ARG A 12 -1.50 11.88 17.59
N ASN A 13 -2.43 11.10 18.18
CA ASN A 13 -3.03 11.37 19.50
C ASN A 13 -2.32 10.63 20.66
N TYR A 14 -1.29 9.83 20.38
CA TYR A 14 -0.51 9.15 21.42
C TYR A 14 0.56 10.07 22.00
N GLN A 15 0.45 10.38 23.28
CA GLN A 15 1.44 11.18 24.02
C GLN A 15 2.72 10.38 24.24
N ARG A 16 2.58 9.22 24.91
CA ARG A 16 3.62 8.24 25.15
C ARG A 16 2.97 6.91 25.48
N GLN A 17 3.30 5.86 24.70
CA GLN A 17 2.82 4.50 24.92
C GLN A 17 3.95 3.51 24.64
N GLN A 18 3.98 2.45 25.44
CA GLN A 18 4.85 1.30 25.21
C GLN A 18 3.98 0.04 25.28
N LEU A 19 3.96 -0.73 24.19
CA LEU A 19 3.09 -1.87 23.99
C LEU A 19 3.93 -3.11 23.67
N THR A 20 3.52 -4.25 24.20
CA THR A 20 4.03 -5.57 23.81
C THR A 20 2.89 -6.36 23.22
N PHE A 21 3.13 -7.07 22.13
CA PHE A 21 2.10 -7.77 21.38
C PHE A 21 2.21 -9.27 21.49
N ASP A 22 1.12 -9.97 21.19
CA ASP A 22 1.09 -11.41 21.00
C ASP A 22 1.62 -11.75 19.60
N ASP A 23 2.25 -12.90 19.43
CA ASP A 23 2.80 -13.34 18.16
C ASP A 23 1.72 -13.83 17.16
N GLY A 24 0.50 -14.08 17.63
CA GLY A 24 -0.67 -14.44 16.84
C GLY A 24 -1.62 -13.26 16.63
N CYS A 25 -2.68 -13.19 17.42
CA CYS A 25 -3.74 -12.21 17.25
C CYS A 25 -3.69 -11.11 18.32
N ASN A 26 -3.83 -9.86 17.88
CA ASN A 26 -3.93 -8.68 18.75
C ASN A 26 -5.22 -7.92 18.41
N VAL A 27 -6.16 -7.91 19.32
CA VAL A 27 -7.44 -7.22 19.17
C VAL A 27 -7.34 -5.85 19.85
N ILE A 28 -7.67 -4.81 19.12
CA ILE A 28 -7.61 -3.42 19.56
C ILE A 28 -9.03 -2.87 19.50
N TYR A 29 -9.65 -2.64 20.66
CA TYR A 29 -11.03 -2.15 20.72
C TYR A 29 -11.13 -0.80 21.41
N GLY A 30 -12.22 -0.11 21.15
CA GLY A 30 -12.54 1.20 21.73
C GLY A 30 -13.48 1.97 20.82
N GLU A 31 -14.04 3.04 21.30
CA GLU A 31 -14.93 3.90 20.52
C GLU A 31 -14.23 4.48 19.27
N ASN A 32 -15.02 5.03 18.35
CA ASN A 32 -14.46 5.71 17.17
C ASN A 32 -13.63 6.93 17.58
N ALA A 33 -12.61 7.24 16.77
CA ALA A 33 -11.68 8.35 16.98
C ALA A 33 -10.77 8.24 18.23
N GLN A 34 -10.73 7.12 18.95
CA GLN A 34 -9.85 6.95 20.11
C GLN A 34 -8.38 6.72 19.77
N GLY A 35 -8.04 6.36 18.53
CA GLY A 35 -6.65 6.16 18.09
C GLY A 35 -6.32 4.75 17.60
N LYS A 36 -7.30 3.83 17.50
CA LYS A 36 -7.10 2.46 16.99
C LYS A 36 -6.34 2.43 15.66
N THR A 37 -6.88 3.12 14.66
CA THR A 37 -6.27 3.28 13.34
C THR A 37 -4.87 3.91 13.40
N ASN A 38 -4.64 4.87 14.30
CA ASN A 38 -3.35 5.53 14.46
C ASN A 38 -2.26 4.57 14.98
N LEU A 39 -2.65 3.57 15.77
CA LEU A 39 -1.75 2.50 16.20
C LEU A 39 -1.37 1.58 15.03
N LEU A 40 -2.35 1.14 14.22
CA LEU A 40 -2.07 0.35 13.01
C LEU A 40 -1.23 1.15 12.01
N GLU A 41 -1.52 2.44 11.83
CA GLU A 41 -0.74 3.34 10.98
C GLU A 41 0.73 3.41 11.40
N ALA A 42 1.02 3.39 12.70
CA ALA A 42 2.39 3.35 13.21
C ALA A 42 3.12 2.05 12.79
N ILE A 43 2.43 0.91 12.86
CA ILE A 43 3.00 -0.39 12.44
C ILE A 43 3.27 -0.40 10.91
N VAL A 44 2.34 0.13 10.09
CA VAL A 44 2.58 0.31 8.65
C VAL A 44 3.79 1.22 8.42
N TYR A 45 3.87 2.33 9.17
CA TYR A 45 4.97 3.28 9.00
C TYR A 45 6.33 2.66 9.34
N LEU A 46 6.40 1.76 10.33
CA LEU A 46 7.62 0.98 10.63
C LEU A 46 8.07 0.09 9.48
N SER A 47 7.16 -0.39 8.62
CA SER A 47 7.50 -1.31 7.53
C SER A 47 8.05 -0.62 6.27
N CYS A 48 7.69 0.64 6.01
CA CYS A 48 8.04 1.29 4.74
C CYS A 48 8.36 2.79 4.86
N GLY A 49 8.23 3.39 6.05
CA GLY A 49 8.42 4.82 6.28
C GLY A 49 7.42 5.71 5.52
N LYS A 50 6.23 5.17 5.24
CA LYS A 50 5.12 5.89 4.62
C LYS A 50 3.81 5.56 5.33
N SER A 51 2.95 6.54 5.46
CA SER A 51 1.59 6.33 5.97
C SER A 51 0.64 5.93 4.84
N PRO A 52 -0.34 5.05 5.10
CA PRO A 52 -1.42 4.77 4.17
C PRO A 52 -2.42 5.95 4.04
N ARG A 53 -2.43 6.91 4.99
CA ARG A 53 -3.44 7.97 5.10
C ARG A 53 -2.85 9.38 5.00
N ALA A 54 -1.69 9.63 5.61
CA ALA A 54 -1.08 10.96 5.63
C ALA A 54 -0.34 11.26 4.32
N HIS A 55 -0.43 12.51 3.88
CA HIS A 55 0.31 13.01 2.73
C HIS A 55 1.76 13.38 3.07
N GLY A 56 2.04 13.66 4.33
CA GLY A 56 3.39 14.00 4.78
C GLY A 56 3.65 13.71 6.26
N ASP A 57 4.93 13.57 6.59
CA ASP A 57 5.38 13.19 7.94
C ASP A 57 4.90 14.15 9.03
N ARG A 58 4.68 15.44 8.69
CA ARG A 58 4.21 16.46 9.65
C ARG A 58 2.82 16.19 10.21
N GLU A 59 1.97 15.50 9.42
CA GLU A 59 0.62 15.14 9.82
C GLU A 59 0.60 14.01 10.86
N LEU A 60 1.69 13.26 10.98
CA LEU A 60 1.85 12.15 11.90
C LEU A 60 2.29 12.59 13.30
N ILE A 61 2.79 13.84 13.41
CA ILE A 61 3.23 14.44 14.67
C ILE A 61 2.02 15.03 15.38
N GLY A 62 1.86 14.72 16.66
CA GLY A 62 0.78 15.26 17.50
C GLY A 62 0.68 16.78 17.41
N PHE A 63 -0.53 17.33 17.51
CA PHE A 63 -0.78 18.76 17.27
C PHE A 63 0.08 19.67 18.15
N ASP A 64 0.26 19.32 19.43
CA ASP A 64 1.02 20.11 20.40
C ASP A 64 2.49 19.66 20.53
N ARG A 65 3.00 18.89 19.53
CA ARG A 65 4.35 18.35 19.55
C ARG A 65 5.18 18.87 18.38
N GLN A 66 6.49 18.99 18.62
CA GLN A 66 7.46 19.34 17.57
C GLN A 66 8.04 18.11 16.91
N ASP A 67 8.09 17.00 17.64
CA ASP A 67 8.74 15.77 17.21
C ASP A 67 7.85 14.56 17.57
N ALA A 68 8.04 13.47 16.83
CA ALA A 68 7.46 12.16 17.15
C ALA A 68 8.53 11.08 17.05
N LEU A 69 8.41 10.06 17.92
CA LEU A 69 9.28 8.89 17.96
C LEU A 69 8.47 7.62 17.84
N LEU A 70 8.93 6.72 16.95
CA LEU A 70 8.47 5.34 16.85
C LEU A 70 9.66 4.42 17.05
N VAL A 71 9.55 3.46 17.98
CA VAL A 71 10.53 2.38 18.11
C VAL A 71 9.79 1.05 18.04
N GLY A 72 10.16 0.22 17.07
CA GLY A 72 9.63 -1.13 16.90
C GLY A 72 10.68 -2.19 17.25
N GLN A 73 10.32 -3.18 18.07
CA GLN A 73 11.08 -4.42 18.21
C GLN A 73 10.42 -5.47 17.31
N ILE A 74 11.15 -5.98 16.36
CA ILE A 74 10.64 -6.82 15.26
C ILE A 74 11.42 -8.12 15.24
N PHE A 75 10.70 -9.24 15.09
CA PHE A 75 11.29 -10.54 14.82
C PHE A 75 10.97 -10.96 13.38
N SER A 76 12.01 -11.19 12.59
CA SER A 76 11.89 -11.59 11.20
C SER A 76 13.11 -12.42 10.79
N ARG A 77 12.91 -13.42 9.93
CA ARG A 77 14.00 -14.31 9.46
C ARG A 77 14.85 -14.87 10.61
N GLN A 78 14.20 -15.27 11.71
CA GLN A 78 14.84 -15.80 12.92
C GLN A 78 15.84 -14.83 13.59
N ARG A 79 15.66 -13.52 13.42
CA ARG A 79 16.50 -12.47 14.00
C ARG A 79 15.64 -11.37 14.61
N GLU A 80 16.20 -10.72 15.61
CA GLU A 80 15.63 -9.54 16.24
C GLU A 80 16.17 -8.27 15.59
N PHE A 81 15.27 -7.31 15.35
CA PHE A 81 15.60 -6.00 14.82
C PHE A 81 14.96 -4.93 15.68
N VAL A 82 15.66 -3.83 15.83
CA VAL A 82 15.13 -2.61 16.45
C VAL A 82 15.10 -1.52 15.37
N THR A 83 13.91 -1.01 15.09
CA THR A 83 13.70 0.10 14.17
C THR A 83 13.37 1.35 14.96
N ASP A 84 14.13 2.43 14.79
CA ASP A 84 13.90 3.75 15.41
C ASP A 84 13.61 4.77 14.30
N ILE A 85 12.48 5.45 14.38
CA ILE A 85 12.06 6.50 13.43
C ILE A 85 11.72 7.75 14.20
N ARG A 86 12.39 8.85 13.86
CA ARG A 86 12.16 10.17 14.46
C ARG A 86 11.66 11.14 13.39
N LEU A 87 10.50 11.71 13.64
CA LEU A 87 9.91 12.75 12.82
C LEU A 87 10.04 14.10 13.51
N SER A 88 10.20 15.17 12.73
CA SER A 88 10.29 16.52 13.24
C SER A 88 9.60 17.51 12.29
N ARG A 89 8.93 18.53 12.87
CA ARG A 89 8.36 19.62 12.08
C ARG A 89 9.42 20.53 11.44
N SER A 90 10.62 20.60 12.06
CA SER A 90 11.71 21.49 11.67
C SER A 90 12.91 20.79 11.03
N LYS A 91 13.07 19.48 11.25
CA LYS A 91 14.23 18.72 10.76
C LYS A 91 13.80 17.60 9.81
N ARG A 92 14.74 17.13 9.01
CA ARG A 92 14.55 15.95 8.19
C ARG A 92 14.40 14.72 9.08
N ARG A 93 13.46 13.83 8.75
CA ARG A 93 13.27 12.58 9.48
C ARG A 93 14.56 11.76 9.53
N SER A 94 14.76 11.03 10.62
CA SER A 94 15.83 10.04 10.74
C SER A 94 15.23 8.66 10.98
N MET A 95 15.85 7.65 10.39
CA MET A 95 15.45 6.25 10.52
C MET A 95 16.69 5.42 10.75
N THR A 96 16.63 4.44 11.66
CA THR A 96 17.70 3.47 11.88
C THR A 96 17.13 2.06 12.01
N VAL A 97 17.93 1.07 11.63
CA VAL A 97 17.68 -0.35 11.88
C VAL A 97 18.90 -0.87 12.63
N ASN A 98 18.71 -1.39 13.84
CA ASN A 98 19.78 -1.80 14.75
C ASN A 98 20.87 -0.72 14.92
N GLY A 99 20.46 0.56 15.04
CA GLY A 99 21.36 1.69 15.16
C GLY A 99 22.03 2.15 13.85
N VAL A 100 21.92 1.38 12.77
CA VAL A 100 22.47 1.74 11.46
C VAL A 100 21.50 2.64 10.72
N LYS A 101 21.97 3.79 10.22
CA LYS A 101 21.14 4.78 9.53
C LYS A 101 20.55 4.23 8.23
N ALA A 102 19.24 4.24 8.12
CA ALA A 102 18.48 3.91 6.92
C ALA A 102 18.34 5.16 6.03
N LYS A 103 18.74 5.06 4.78
CA LYS A 103 18.67 6.19 3.82
C LYS A 103 17.24 6.41 3.29
N ASN A 104 16.48 5.35 3.18
CA ASN A 104 15.11 5.33 2.63
C ASN A 104 14.28 4.23 3.29
N GLY A 105 12.99 4.12 2.92
CA GLY A 105 12.09 3.10 3.45
C GLY A 105 12.45 1.66 3.07
N ALA A 106 13.29 1.43 2.06
CA ALA A 106 13.66 0.07 1.65
C ALA A 106 14.36 -0.72 2.78
N ALA A 107 15.21 -0.05 3.57
CA ALA A 107 15.85 -0.70 4.71
C ALA A 107 14.86 -1.13 5.81
N LEU A 108 13.73 -0.44 5.95
CA LEU A 108 12.64 -0.84 6.84
C LEU A 108 11.90 -2.04 6.27
N SER A 109 11.64 -2.03 4.96
CA SER A 109 10.95 -3.13 4.27
C SER A 109 11.81 -4.40 4.21
N ASP A 110 13.13 -4.32 4.32
CA ASP A 110 13.97 -5.51 4.48
C ASP A 110 13.72 -6.25 5.81
N VAL A 111 13.12 -5.59 6.79
CA VAL A 111 12.89 -6.12 8.14
C VAL A 111 11.44 -6.47 8.39
N LEU A 112 10.51 -5.61 8.00
CA LEU A 112 9.08 -5.76 8.28
C LEU A 112 8.26 -5.54 7.02
N HIS A 113 7.37 -6.49 6.72
CA HIS A 113 6.31 -6.33 5.75
C HIS A 113 4.94 -6.27 6.44
N THR A 114 4.09 -5.41 5.94
CA THR A 114 2.71 -5.28 6.42
C THR A 114 1.72 -5.34 5.27
N VAL A 115 0.58 -5.95 5.51
CA VAL A 115 -0.60 -5.83 4.63
C VAL A 115 -1.68 -5.14 5.44
N PHE A 116 -1.99 -3.92 5.03
CA PHE A 116 -3.01 -3.09 5.68
C PHE A 116 -4.32 -3.17 4.91
N PHE A 117 -5.40 -3.47 5.61
CA PHE A 117 -6.74 -3.57 5.06
C PHE A 117 -7.69 -2.67 5.86
N ALA A 118 -8.19 -1.64 5.22
CA ALA A 118 -9.11 -0.64 5.77
C ALA A 118 -10.47 -0.69 5.05
N PRO A 119 -11.54 -0.09 5.59
CA PRO A 119 -12.85 -0.05 4.96
C PRO A 119 -12.84 0.54 3.55
N GLU A 120 -11.97 1.52 3.29
CA GLU A 120 -11.79 2.15 1.98
C GLU A 120 -11.32 1.15 0.92
N ASP A 121 -10.56 0.13 1.29
CA ASP A 121 -10.09 -0.91 0.37
C ASP A 121 -11.25 -1.76 -0.18
N LEU A 122 -12.38 -1.84 0.52
CA LEU A 122 -13.58 -2.51 0.02
C LEU A 122 -14.17 -1.82 -1.23
N PHE A 123 -13.81 -0.56 -1.45
CA PHE A 123 -14.20 0.21 -2.63
C PHE A 123 -13.13 0.23 -3.72
N LEU A 124 -11.98 -0.42 -3.53
CA LEU A 124 -10.83 -0.43 -4.44
C LEU A 124 -11.23 -0.68 -5.90
N ILE A 125 -12.19 -1.57 -6.13
CA ILE A 125 -12.64 -1.94 -7.48
C ILE A 125 -13.50 -0.83 -8.11
N ARG A 126 -14.33 -0.16 -7.31
CA ARG A 126 -15.18 0.95 -7.78
C ARG A 126 -14.43 2.27 -7.85
N ALA A 127 -13.37 2.40 -7.11
CA ALA A 127 -12.52 3.58 -7.08
C ALA A 127 -11.85 3.87 -8.45
N GLY A 128 -11.16 4.98 -8.54
CA GLY A 128 -10.38 5.34 -9.71
C GLY A 128 -9.12 4.50 -9.88
N ALA A 129 -8.50 4.55 -11.06
CA ALA A 129 -7.22 3.91 -11.34
C ALA A 129 -6.10 4.34 -10.37
N ALA A 130 -6.18 5.55 -9.83
CA ALA A 130 -5.19 6.06 -8.87
C ALA A 130 -5.12 5.19 -7.59
N GLU A 131 -6.28 4.76 -7.04
CA GLU A 131 -6.31 3.92 -5.85
C GLU A 131 -5.77 2.51 -6.15
N ARG A 132 -6.07 1.94 -7.31
CA ARG A 132 -5.52 0.63 -7.71
C ARG A 132 -4.00 0.69 -7.96
N ARG A 133 -3.49 1.79 -8.52
CA ARG A 133 -2.04 2.00 -8.59
C ARG A 133 -1.42 2.12 -7.20
N ARG A 134 -2.05 2.92 -6.31
CA ARG A 134 -1.59 3.08 -4.93
C ARG A 134 -1.51 1.73 -4.19
N PHE A 135 -2.51 0.87 -4.36
CA PHE A 135 -2.51 -0.50 -3.83
C PHE A 135 -1.29 -1.29 -4.32
N MET A 136 -1.04 -1.33 -5.65
CA MET A 136 0.14 -1.99 -6.21
C MET A 136 1.45 -1.38 -5.70
N ASP A 137 1.51 -0.04 -5.68
CA ASP A 137 2.71 0.70 -5.31
C ASP A 137 3.10 0.45 -3.84
N MET A 138 2.13 0.41 -2.92
CA MET A 138 2.37 0.13 -1.50
C MET A 138 2.96 -1.27 -1.30
N SER A 139 2.41 -2.28 -1.97
CA SER A 139 2.92 -3.65 -1.90
C SER A 139 4.30 -3.77 -2.56
N LEU A 140 4.44 -3.28 -3.80
CA LEU A 140 5.69 -3.37 -4.57
C LEU A 140 6.85 -2.59 -3.95
N CYS A 141 6.59 -1.46 -3.29
CA CYS A 141 7.63 -0.71 -2.57
C CYS A 141 8.22 -1.50 -1.40
N GLN A 142 7.44 -2.35 -0.74
CA GLN A 142 7.93 -3.24 0.30
C GLN A 142 8.70 -4.44 -0.29
N LEU A 143 8.20 -5.00 -1.39
CA LEU A 143 8.74 -6.22 -2.00
C LEU A 143 10.00 -5.99 -2.84
N ARG A 144 10.19 -4.81 -3.41
CA ARG A 144 11.21 -4.54 -4.45
C ARG A 144 11.84 -3.17 -4.28
N PRO A 145 13.04 -3.05 -3.66
CA PRO A 145 13.73 -1.77 -3.48
C PRO A 145 13.92 -0.99 -4.80
N ARG A 146 14.26 -1.69 -5.89
CA ARG A 146 14.40 -1.08 -7.23
C ARG A 146 13.09 -0.44 -7.71
N TYR A 147 11.95 -1.04 -7.38
CA TYR A 147 10.65 -0.45 -7.70
C TYR A 147 10.42 0.85 -6.92
N ALA A 148 10.70 0.84 -5.62
CA ALA A 148 10.54 2.03 -4.77
C ALA A 148 11.41 3.20 -5.23
N GLU A 149 12.64 2.94 -5.68
CA GLU A 149 13.53 3.94 -6.26
C GLU A 149 12.98 4.49 -7.58
N ALA A 150 12.55 3.61 -8.49
CA ALA A 150 11.96 3.99 -9.77
C ALA A 150 10.67 4.81 -9.57
N LEU A 151 9.80 4.43 -8.61
CA LEU A 151 8.59 5.17 -8.30
C LEU A 151 8.89 6.57 -7.76
N SER A 152 9.88 6.69 -6.86
CA SER A 152 10.31 7.99 -6.34
C SER A 152 10.88 8.90 -7.42
N GLN A 153 11.67 8.35 -8.34
CA GLN A 153 12.22 9.08 -9.48
C GLN A 153 11.11 9.49 -10.45
N TYR A 154 10.24 8.55 -10.82
CA TYR A 154 9.11 8.78 -11.72
C TYR A 154 8.19 9.89 -11.19
N SER A 155 7.81 9.85 -9.91
CA SER A 155 6.92 10.84 -9.31
C SER A 155 7.51 12.26 -9.38
N ARG A 156 8.80 12.42 -9.06
CA ARG A 156 9.48 13.72 -9.18
C ARG A 156 9.49 14.25 -10.61
N LEU A 157 9.84 13.39 -11.57
CA LEU A 157 9.89 13.78 -12.99
C LEU A 157 8.50 14.12 -13.51
N TYR A 158 7.47 13.36 -13.09
CA TYR A 158 6.07 13.61 -13.44
C TYR A 158 5.60 14.97 -12.91
N ASP A 159 5.89 15.29 -11.65
CA ASP A 159 5.55 16.58 -11.05
C ASP A 159 6.23 17.74 -11.79
N HIS A 160 7.50 17.58 -12.14
CA HIS A 160 8.23 18.59 -12.91
C HIS A 160 7.65 18.75 -14.33
N LYS A 161 7.43 17.66 -15.06
CA LYS A 161 6.82 17.71 -16.39
C LYS A 161 5.43 18.37 -16.36
N THR A 162 4.62 18.03 -15.34
CA THR A 162 3.29 18.63 -15.18
C THR A 162 3.38 20.15 -14.96
N ARG A 163 4.35 20.61 -14.17
CA ARG A 163 4.58 22.06 -13.98
C ARG A 163 5.05 22.73 -15.28
N ILE A 164 6.01 22.13 -15.97
CA ILE A 164 6.49 22.63 -17.27
C ILE A 164 5.32 22.81 -18.25
N LEU A 165 4.48 21.79 -18.42
CA LEU A 165 3.33 21.84 -19.31
C LEU A 165 2.33 22.92 -18.88
N ARG A 166 2.06 23.07 -17.59
CA ARG A 166 1.15 24.10 -17.09
C ARG A 166 1.69 25.51 -17.27
N ASP A 167 2.95 25.73 -16.87
CA ASP A 167 3.57 27.05 -16.81
C ASP A 167 4.07 27.50 -18.21
N SER A 168 4.04 26.62 -19.24
CA SER A 168 4.41 26.91 -20.63
C SER A 168 3.50 27.91 -21.35
N GLU A 169 2.34 28.22 -20.79
CA GLU A 169 1.48 29.31 -21.29
C GLU A 169 2.16 30.66 -21.17
N ASP A 170 2.75 30.92 -20.01
CA ASP A 170 3.44 32.19 -19.73
C ASP A 170 4.93 32.15 -20.14
N LYS A 171 5.50 30.95 -20.25
CA LYS A 171 6.93 30.70 -20.50
C LYS A 171 7.14 29.58 -21.50
N PRO A 172 6.91 29.81 -22.81
CA PRO A 172 7.01 28.77 -23.85
C PRO A 172 8.39 28.09 -23.92
N GLU A 173 9.46 28.76 -23.52
CA GLU A 173 10.82 28.23 -23.47
C GLU A 173 10.97 27.02 -22.52
N LEU A 174 10.06 26.85 -21.56
CA LEU A 174 10.08 25.68 -20.69
C LEU A 174 9.85 24.36 -21.44
N LEU A 175 9.19 24.41 -22.61
CA LEU A 175 8.94 23.25 -23.45
C LEU A 175 10.23 22.60 -23.98
N ASP A 176 11.33 23.36 -24.07
CA ASP A 176 12.63 22.86 -24.51
C ASP A 176 13.24 21.86 -23.50
N LEU A 177 12.78 21.86 -22.26
CA LEU A 177 13.19 20.92 -21.22
C LEU A 177 12.48 19.57 -21.32
N LEU A 178 11.34 19.47 -22.01
CA LEU A 178 10.53 18.26 -22.06
C LEU A 178 11.27 17.00 -22.53
N PRO A 179 12.20 17.05 -23.51
CA PRO A 179 12.91 15.85 -23.95
C PRO A 179 13.66 15.12 -22.85
N GLU A 180 14.33 15.85 -21.94
CA GLU A 180 15.06 15.27 -20.82
C GLU A 180 14.12 14.62 -19.79
N PHE A 181 13.02 15.31 -19.44
CA PHE A 181 12.00 14.77 -18.54
C PHE A 181 11.29 13.55 -19.13
N ASN A 182 10.99 13.55 -20.44
CA ASN A 182 10.40 12.42 -21.15
C ASN A 182 11.32 11.20 -21.13
N GLU A 183 12.60 11.39 -21.34
CA GLU A 183 13.62 10.33 -21.26
C GLU A 183 13.63 9.68 -19.87
N GLY A 184 13.70 10.50 -18.82
CA GLY A 184 13.67 10.02 -17.44
C GLY A 184 12.37 9.30 -17.07
N LEU A 185 11.21 9.80 -17.55
CA LEU A 185 9.90 9.18 -17.35
C LEU A 185 9.78 7.85 -18.10
N CYS A 186 10.33 7.73 -19.31
CA CYS A 186 10.34 6.45 -20.04
C CYS A 186 11.20 5.41 -19.32
N ARG A 187 12.40 5.78 -18.85
CA ARG A 187 13.30 4.86 -18.13
C ARG A 187 12.67 4.35 -16.83
N SER A 188 12.21 5.25 -15.96
CA SER A 188 11.58 4.86 -14.71
C SER A 188 10.21 4.23 -14.93
N GLY A 189 9.42 4.71 -15.89
CA GLY A 189 8.13 4.16 -16.27
C GLY A 189 8.19 2.72 -16.76
N ALA A 190 9.19 2.36 -17.58
CA ALA A 190 9.38 1.00 -18.02
C ALA A 190 9.65 0.02 -16.87
N VAL A 191 10.37 0.46 -15.85
CA VAL A 191 10.56 -0.32 -14.61
C VAL A 191 9.23 -0.52 -13.91
N LEU A 192 8.44 0.54 -13.71
CA LEU A 192 7.15 0.48 -13.02
C LEU A 192 6.17 -0.45 -13.73
N ILE A 193 6.00 -0.28 -15.04
CA ILE A 193 5.11 -1.09 -15.88
C ILE A 193 5.46 -2.57 -15.74
N GLY A 194 6.74 -2.93 -15.90
CA GLY A 194 7.18 -4.32 -15.84
C GLY A 194 6.96 -4.98 -14.47
N TYR A 195 7.18 -4.25 -13.38
CA TYR A 195 6.92 -4.77 -12.03
C TYR A 195 5.41 -4.88 -11.75
N ARG A 196 4.61 -3.89 -12.12
CA ARG A 196 3.15 -3.90 -11.92
C ARG A 196 2.49 -5.01 -12.71
N ALA A 197 2.88 -5.22 -13.96
CA ALA A 197 2.35 -6.30 -14.79
C ALA A 197 2.60 -7.68 -14.17
N ARG A 198 3.85 -7.95 -13.72
CA ARG A 198 4.18 -9.21 -13.04
C ARG A 198 3.48 -9.36 -11.70
N PHE A 199 3.33 -8.27 -10.95
CA PHE A 199 2.57 -8.29 -9.70
C PHE A 199 1.09 -8.57 -9.95
N CYS A 200 0.48 -7.96 -10.96
CA CYS A 200 -0.90 -8.21 -11.36
C CYS A 200 -1.11 -9.68 -11.77
N ALA A 201 -0.19 -10.28 -12.52
CA ALA A 201 -0.24 -11.70 -12.90
C ALA A 201 -0.19 -12.60 -11.66
N ALA A 202 0.75 -12.36 -10.74
CA ALA A 202 0.83 -13.12 -9.49
C ALA A 202 -0.43 -12.91 -8.61
N LEU A 203 -0.95 -11.68 -8.55
CA LEU A 203 -2.16 -11.34 -7.81
C LEU A 203 -3.38 -12.07 -8.37
N ALA A 204 -3.48 -12.22 -9.70
CA ALA A 204 -4.59 -12.89 -10.37
C ALA A 204 -4.75 -14.35 -9.91
N ASP A 205 -3.65 -15.09 -9.78
CA ASP A 205 -3.70 -16.50 -9.39
C ASP A 205 -4.23 -16.69 -7.97
N TYR A 206 -3.67 -15.94 -7.01
CA TYR A 206 -4.11 -16.03 -5.61
C TYR A 206 -5.51 -15.44 -5.41
N ALA A 207 -5.83 -14.32 -6.06
CA ALA A 207 -7.13 -13.66 -5.94
C ALA A 207 -8.26 -14.50 -6.53
N ARG A 208 -8.02 -15.20 -7.65
CA ARG A 208 -8.98 -16.13 -8.27
C ARG A 208 -9.36 -17.24 -7.29
N ALA A 209 -8.36 -17.89 -6.69
CA ALA A 209 -8.60 -18.96 -5.72
C ALA A 209 -9.39 -18.45 -4.49
N ALA A 210 -8.96 -17.32 -3.91
CA ALA A 210 -9.64 -16.73 -2.75
C ALA A 210 -11.08 -16.29 -3.08
N HIS A 211 -11.31 -15.70 -4.25
CA HIS A 211 -12.63 -15.27 -4.68
C HIS A 211 -13.58 -16.45 -4.93
N TYR A 212 -13.10 -17.50 -5.61
CA TYR A 212 -13.86 -18.71 -5.87
C TYR A 212 -14.36 -19.34 -4.57
N GLU A 213 -13.48 -19.50 -3.59
CA GLU A 213 -13.86 -20.05 -2.28
C GLU A 213 -14.83 -19.12 -1.52
N CYS A 214 -14.51 -17.82 -1.43
CA CYS A 214 -15.35 -16.86 -0.69
C CYS A 214 -16.75 -16.69 -1.30
N SER A 215 -16.87 -16.81 -2.64
CA SER A 215 -18.16 -16.75 -3.34
C SER A 215 -18.98 -18.06 -3.24
N GLY A 216 -18.43 -19.11 -2.59
CA GLY A 216 -19.03 -20.43 -2.54
C GLY A 216 -18.96 -21.17 -3.86
N GLN A 217 -17.81 -21.07 -4.53
CA GLN A 217 -17.46 -21.75 -5.77
C GLN A 217 -18.36 -21.39 -6.96
N ARG A 218 -18.86 -20.14 -6.99
CA ARG A 218 -19.85 -19.70 -8.00
C ARG A 218 -19.33 -18.61 -8.94
N GLU A 219 -18.25 -17.91 -8.55
CA GLU A 219 -17.77 -16.76 -9.30
C GLU A 219 -16.29 -16.90 -9.61
N GLU A 220 -15.93 -16.59 -10.85
CA GLU A 220 -14.54 -16.54 -11.30
C GLU A 220 -14.08 -15.09 -11.35
N LEU A 221 -12.96 -14.80 -10.67
CA LEU A 221 -12.29 -13.49 -10.70
C LEU A 221 -11.12 -13.56 -11.66
N THR A 222 -11.04 -12.58 -12.57
CA THR A 222 -9.87 -12.37 -13.43
C THR A 222 -9.39 -10.93 -13.34
N LEU A 223 -8.08 -10.74 -13.50
CA LEU A 223 -7.43 -9.44 -13.47
C LEU A 223 -6.72 -9.22 -14.82
N ASP A 224 -6.85 -8.02 -15.36
CA ASP A 224 -6.18 -7.61 -16.57
C ASP A 224 -5.42 -6.30 -16.33
N TYR A 225 -4.09 -6.34 -16.51
CA TYR A 225 -3.25 -5.15 -16.37
C TYR A 225 -3.32 -4.29 -17.62
N ARG A 226 -3.66 -3.03 -17.44
CA ARG A 226 -3.78 -2.04 -18.52
C ARG A 226 -2.69 -1.00 -18.38
N THR A 227 -2.05 -0.65 -19.50
CA THR A 227 -1.10 0.45 -19.62
C THR A 227 -1.31 1.18 -20.95
N VAL A 228 -0.40 2.05 -21.35
CA VAL A 228 -0.49 2.78 -22.63
C VAL A 228 -0.49 1.83 -23.81
N LYS A 229 -1.26 2.14 -24.85
CA LYS A 229 -1.58 1.21 -25.97
C LYS A 229 -0.38 0.70 -26.75
N THR A 230 0.70 1.47 -26.83
CA THR A 230 1.91 1.07 -27.55
C THR A 230 2.71 -0.01 -26.85
N VAL A 231 2.53 -0.19 -25.51
CA VAL A 231 3.17 -1.26 -24.74
C VAL A 231 2.35 -2.53 -24.92
N THR A 232 2.80 -3.39 -25.84
CA THR A 232 2.10 -4.62 -26.22
C THR A 232 2.41 -5.80 -25.31
N ASP A 233 3.62 -5.86 -24.75
CA ASP A 233 4.02 -6.85 -23.75
C ASP A 233 4.61 -6.17 -22.51
N PRO A 234 3.77 -5.86 -21.51
CA PRO A 234 4.23 -5.19 -20.28
C PRO A 234 5.07 -6.11 -19.37
N MET A 235 5.14 -7.43 -19.62
CA MET A 235 6.02 -8.37 -18.90
C MET A 235 7.33 -8.66 -19.63
N GLY A 236 7.50 -8.14 -20.82
CA GLY A 236 8.67 -8.29 -21.67
C GLY A 236 9.94 -7.63 -21.10
N ARG A 237 10.95 -7.50 -21.98
CA ARG A 237 12.21 -6.83 -21.58
C ARG A 237 11.97 -5.36 -21.28
N GLN A 238 12.63 -4.86 -20.26
CA GLN A 238 12.52 -3.44 -19.85
C GLN A 238 12.87 -2.48 -20.99
N GLU A 239 13.81 -2.84 -21.86
CA GLU A 239 14.22 -2.03 -22.99
C GLU A 239 13.10 -1.92 -24.05
N ASP A 240 12.38 -3.01 -24.33
CA ASP A 240 11.26 -3.00 -25.28
C ASP A 240 10.12 -2.13 -24.75
N ILE A 241 9.80 -2.26 -23.45
CA ILE A 241 8.80 -1.40 -22.78
C ILE A 241 9.22 0.08 -22.84
N TYR A 242 10.51 0.36 -22.63
CA TYR A 242 11.03 1.73 -22.74
C TYR A 242 10.80 2.33 -24.13
N TRP A 243 11.14 1.62 -25.21
CA TRP A 243 10.98 2.13 -26.57
C TRP A 243 9.50 2.29 -26.96
N GLN A 244 8.65 1.34 -26.55
CA GLN A 244 7.20 1.42 -26.79
C GLN A 244 6.56 2.59 -25.99
N LEU A 245 7.02 2.85 -24.79
CA LEU A 245 6.58 4.00 -23.99
C LEU A 245 7.05 5.31 -24.60
N ARG A 246 8.29 5.35 -25.10
CA ARG A 246 8.85 6.49 -25.82
C ARG A 246 8.05 6.82 -27.07
N GLN A 247 7.73 5.82 -27.87
CA GLN A 247 6.86 5.96 -29.03
C GLN A 247 5.51 6.62 -28.63
N HIS A 248 4.88 6.14 -27.57
CA HIS A 248 3.61 6.73 -27.08
C HIS A 248 3.77 8.20 -26.70
N MET A 249 4.88 8.57 -26.06
CA MET A 249 5.14 9.97 -25.71
C MET A 249 5.33 10.84 -26.94
N ASP A 250 6.05 10.35 -27.95
CA ASP A 250 6.30 11.10 -29.18
C ASP A 250 4.98 11.31 -29.98
N GLU A 251 4.13 10.27 -30.08
CA GLU A 251 2.81 10.35 -30.72
C GLU A 251 1.87 11.35 -30.01
N HIS A 252 1.99 11.52 -28.68
CA HIS A 252 1.08 12.38 -27.90
C HIS A 252 1.66 13.75 -27.58
N GLN A 253 2.88 14.08 -28.03
CA GLN A 253 3.56 15.33 -27.69
C GLN A 253 2.75 16.59 -28.02
N THR A 254 2.14 16.63 -29.20
CA THR A 254 1.30 17.77 -29.62
C THR A 254 0.04 17.90 -28.75
N ALA A 255 -0.61 16.76 -28.44
CA ALA A 255 -1.79 16.75 -27.57
C ALA A 255 -1.44 17.14 -26.12
N GLU A 256 -0.27 16.69 -25.59
CA GLU A 256 0.20 17.08 -24.26
C GLU A 256 0.44 18.60 -24.17
N ARG A 257 1.07 19.20 -25.19
CA ARG A 257 1.31 20.64 -25.24
C ARG A 257 -0.02 21.41 -25.33
N ALA A 258 -0.94 20.97 -26.16
CA ALA A 258 -2.25 21.63 -26.33
C ALA A 258 -3.13 21.53 -25.07
N SER A 259 -3.19 20.35 -24.44
CA SER A 259 -3.98 20.10 -23.22
C SER A 259 -3.30 20.52 -21.92
N ARG A 260 -1.99 20.74 -21.95
CA ARG A 260 -1.13 20.99 -20.77
C ARG A 260 -1.19 19.86 -19.74
N LEU A 261 -1.49 18.65 -20.18
CA LEU A 261 -1.61 17.46 -19.35
C LEU A 261 -0.58 16.41 -19.77
N CYS A 262 -0.02 15.70 -18.81
CA CYS A 262 0.80 14.54 -19.08
C CYS A 262 -0.10 13.36 -19.51
N LEU A 263 -0.02 12.95 -20.77
CA LEU A 263 -0.91 11.94 -21.36
C LEU A 263 -0.27 10.56 -21.46
N SER A 264 1.05 10.47 -21.36
CA SER A 264 1.82 9.26 -21.59
C SER A 264 2.64 8.86 -20.38
N GLY A 265 2.57 7.60 -19.95
CA GLY A 265 3.42 7.06 -18.89
C GLY A 265 2.71 6.12 -17.92
N ALA A 266 3.47 5.59 -16.97
CA ALA A 266 3.02 4.62 -15.96
C ALA A 266 1.92 5.16 -15.00
N HIS A 267 1.69 6.47 -14.97
CA HIS A 267 0.56 7.07 -14.24
C HIS A 267 -0.81 6.82 -14.92
N LYS A 268 -0.81 6.24 -16.12
CA LYS A 268 -2.03 5.78 -16.83
C LYS A 268 -2.36 4.31 -16.56
N ASP A 269 -1.46 3.57 -15.89
CA ASP A 269 -1.69 2.16 -15.61
C ASP A 269 -2.95 1.93 -14.76
N ASP A 270 -3.57 0.77 -14.97
CA ASP A 270 -4.74 0.33 -14.22
C ASP A 270 -4.77 -1.21 -14.12
N ILE A 271 -5.58 -1.73 -13.20
CA ILE A 271 -6.01 -3.12 -13.14
C ILE A 271 -7.52 -3.16 -13.42
N GLU A 272 -7.90 -3.83 -14.49
CA GLU A 272 -9.29 -4.15 -14.75
C GLU A 272 -9.65 -5.44 -14.01
N VAL A 273 -10.68 -5.38 -13.18
CA VAL A 273 -11.17 -6.53 -12.40
C VAL A 273 -12.45 -7.03 -13.05
N LEU A 274 -12.46 -8.30 -13.42
CA LEU A 274 -13.62 -8.93 -14.07
C LEU A 274 -14.15 -10.05 -13.15
N ILE A 275 -15.48 -10.16 -13.06
CA ILE A 275 -16.18 -11.27 -12.39
C ILE A 275 -17.05 -11.95 -13.45
N ASN A 276 -16.81 -13.25 -13.66
CA ASN A 276 -17.48 -14.02 -14.72
C ASN A 276 -17.40 -13.31 -16.09
N GLY A 277 -16.21 -12.76 -16.42
CA GLY A 277 -15.95 -12.06 -17.68
C GLY A 277 -16.56 -10.67 -17.83
N ARG A 278 -17.20 -10.12 -16.77
CA ARG A 278 -17.80 -8.77 -16.79
C ARG A 278 -17.05 -7.81 -15.88
N ALA A 279 -16.87 -6.56 -16.30
CA ALA A 279 -16.18 -5.54 -15.52
C ALA A 279 -16.87 -5.32 -14.17
N ALA A 280 -16.19 -5.71 -13.09
CA ALA A 280 -16.74 -5.66 -11.73
C ALA A 280 -17.09 -4.23 -11.27
N LYS A 281 -16.33 -3.24 -11.77
CA LYS A 281 -16.59 -1.81 -11.49
C LYS A 281 -17.98 -1.36 -11.96
N GLN A 282 -18.42 -1.83 -13.11
CA GLN A 282 -19.67 -1.39 -13.76
C GLN A 282 -20.85 -2.31 -13.43
N PHE A 283 -20.61 -3.62 -13.41
CA PHE A 283 -21.68 -4.62 -13.38
C PHE A 283 -21.71 -5.46 -12.07
N GLY A 284 -20.67 -5.37 -11.25
CA GLY A 284 -20.61 -6.12 -9.99
C GLY A 284 -21.63 -5.63 -8.98
N SER A 285 -22.33 -6.56 -8.31
CA SER A 285 -23.12 -6.24 -7.14
C SER A 285 -22.22 -5.75 -6.00
N GLN A 286 -22.79 -5.09 -5.00
CA GLN A 286 -22.02 -4.60 -3.84
C GLN A 286 -21.29 -5.77 -3.12
N GLY A 287 -21.98 -6.91 -2.97
CA GLY A 287 -21.38 -8.11 -2.36
C GLY A 287 -20.23 -8.68 -3.18
N GLN A 288 -20.36 -8.73 -4.51
CA GLN A 288 -19.31 -9.18 -5.43
C GLN A 288 -18.07 -8.29 -5.35
N VAL A 289 -18.27 -6.97 -5.38
CA VAL A 289 -17.19 -5.98 -5.29
C VAL A 289 -16.44 -6.10 -3.95
N ARG A 290 -17.17 -6.24 -2.83
CA ARG A 290 -16.56 -6.46 -1.51
C ARG A 290 -15.77 -7.77 -1.44
N THR A 291 -16.35 -8.87 -1.98
CA THR A 291 -15.64 -10.15 -2.05
C THR A 291 -14.38 -10.07 -2.90
N ALA A 292 -14.44 -9.39 -4.05
CA ALA A 292 -13.28 -9.23 -4.91
C ALA A 292 -12.18 -8.37 -4.25
N ALA A 293 -12.52 -7.27 -3.59
CA ALA A 293 -11.57 -6.45 -2.84
C ALA A 293 -10.89 -7.25 -1.70
N LEU A 294 -11.66 -8.02 -0.95
CA LEU A 294 -11.15 -8.94 0.06
C LEU A 294 -10.18 -9.95 -0.55
N SER A 295 -10.55 -10.56 -1.69
CA SER A 295 -9.71 -11.54 -2.38
C SER A 295 -8.38 -10.95 -2.83
N LEU A 296 -8.36 -9.68 -3.28
CA LEU A 296 -7.13 -8.96 -3.62
C LEU A 296 -6.23 -8.75 -2.40
N LYS A 297 -6.78 -8.40 -1.23
CA LYS A 297 -6.01 -8.20 0.00
C LYS A 297 -5.43 -9.51 0.55
N LEU A 298 -6.18 -10.60 0.48
CA LEU A 298 -5.68 -11.93 0.84
C LEU A 298 -4.60 -12.41 -0.14
N ALA A 299 -4.77 -12.14 -1.44
CA ALA A 299 -3.77 -12.45 -2.46
C ALA A 299 -2.47 -11.64 -2.27
N GLU A 300 -2.57 -10.36 -1.91
CA GLU A 300 -1.42 -9.52 -1.52
C GLU A 300 -0.62 -10.18 -0.40
N ARG A 301 -1.30 -10.67 0.66
CA ARG A 301 -0.67 -11.37 1.78
C ARG A 301 0.10 -12.62 1.33
N GLU A 302 -0.47 -13.42 0.42
CA GLU A 302 0.20 -14.62 -0.10
C GLU A 302 1.39 -14.29 -1.01
N ILE A 303 1.35 -13.21 -1.77
CA ILE A 303 2.49 -12.72 -2.56
C ILE A 303 3.65 -12.34 -1.63
N HIS A 304 3.37 -11.62 -0.54
CA HIS A 304 4.39 -11.27 0.45
C HIS A 304 4.98 -12.52 1.10
N ARG A 305 4.13 -13.48 1.51
CA ARG A 305 4.58 -14.76 2.05
C ARG A 305 5.48 -15.51 1.07
N SER A 306 5.08 -15.62 -0.18
CA SER A 306 5.85 -16.31 -1.22
C SER A 306 7.22 -15.66 -1.47
N ALA A 307 7.27 -14.32 -1.41
CA ALA A 307 8.50 -13.57 -1.65
C ALA A 307 9.47 -13.63 -0.45
N MET A 308 8.96 -13.68 0.79
CA MET A 308 9.74 -13.55 2.02
C MET A 308 9.99 -14.88 2.73
N GLY A 309 9.20 -15.92 2.41
CA GLY A 309 9.22 -17.21 3.13
C GLY A 309 8.49 -17.19 4.48
N GLU A 310 7.94 -16.05 4.87
CA GLU A 310 7.16 -15.88 6.11
C GLU A 310 5.98 -14.93 5.88
N TYR A 311 4.94 -15.05 6.70
CA TYR A 311 3.76 -14.18 6.57
C TYR A 311 4.09 -12.73 6.95
N PRO A 312 3.61 -11.72 6.18
CA PRO A 312 3.61 -10.33 6.61
C PRO A 312 2.69 -10.14 7.81
N VAL A 313 2.90 -9.08 8.59
CA VAL A 313 1.97 -8.66 9.63
C VAL A 313 0.69 -8.14 8.96
N MET A 314 -0.45 -8.75 9.31
CA MET A 314 -1.76 -8.37 8.77
C MET A 314 -2.44 -7.38 9.70
N LEU A 315 -2.91 -6.27 9.14
CA LEU A 315 -3.54 -5.18 9.88
C LEU A 315 -4.96 -4.96 9.33
N LEU A 316 -5.97 -5.29 10.12
CA LEU A 316 -7.39 -5.16 9.77
C LEU A 316 -8.01 -4.00 10.56
N ASP A 317 -8.24 -2.88 9.88
CA ASP A 317 -8.77 -1.67 10.50
C ASP A 317 -10.29 -1.56 10.30
N ASP A 318 -11.07 -1.92 11.32
CA ASP A 318 -12.55 -1.90 11.35
C ASP A 318 -13.24 -2.63 10.17
N VAL A 319 -12.48 -3.39 9.36
CA VAL A 319 -12.99 -4.00 8.12
C VAL A 319 -13.94 -5.15 8.38
N LEU A 320 -13.80 -5.86 9.50
CA LEU A 320 -14.66 -6.99 9.82
C LEU A 320 -16.10 -6.56 10.08
N SER A 321 -16.32 -5.36 10.64
CA SER A 321 -17.68 -4.81 10.87
C SER A 321 -18.44 -4.55 9.57
N GLU A 322 -17.73 -4.33 8.45
CA GLU A 322 -18.29 -4.10 7.13
C GLU A 322 -18.64 -5.40 6.37
N LEU A 323 -18.27 -6.56 6.92
CA LEU A 323 -18.46 -7.86 6.30
C LEU A 323 -19.63 -8.61 6.96
N ASP A 324 -20.37 -9.37 6.16
CA ASP A 324 -21.34 -10.34 6.70
C ASP A 324 -20.64 -11.50 7.43
N PRO A 325 -21.35 -12.24 8.29
CA PRO A 325 -20.76 -13.28 9.12
C PRO A 325 -19.99 -14.35 8.33
N ARG A 326 -20.44 -14.72 7.14
CA ARG A 326 -19.76 -15.73 6.31
C ARG A 326 -18.41 -15.24 5.81
N ARG A 327 -18.32 -13.96 5.38
CA ARG A 327 -17.07 -13.36 4.95
C ARG A 327 -16.13 -13.11 6.14
N GLN A 328 -16.67 -12.72 7.29
CA GLN A 328 -15.90 -12.60 8.52
C GLN A 328 -15.20 -13.92 8.86
N GLU A 329 -15.96 -15.02 8.94
CA GLU A 329 -15.44 -16.36 9.21
C GLU A 329 -14.37 -16.77 8.18
N TYR A 330 -14.64 -16.52 6.89
CA TYR A 330 -13.68 -16.81 5.83
C TYR A 330 -12.34 -16.08 6.02
N VAL A 331 -12.39 -14.77 6.33
CA VAL A 331 -11.18 -13.97 6.60
C VAL A 331 -10.43 -14.52 7.80
N LEU A 332 -11.12 -14.71 8.93
CA LEU A 332 -10.52 -15.18 10.18
C LEU A 332 -9.82 -16.52 10.01
N ASN A 333 -10.41 -17.44 9.25
CA ASN A 333 -9.80 -18.74 8.93
C ASN A 333 -8.56 -18.61 8.03
N ARG A 334 -8.52 -17.61 7.14
CA ARG A 334 -7.42 -17.40 6.17
C ARG A 334 -6.26 -16.61 6.71
N ILE A 335 -6.46 -15.77 7.71
CA ILE A 335 -5.38 -14.96 8.30
C ILE A 335 -4.58 -15.71 9.36
N SER A 336 -4.93 -16.94 9.70
CA SER A 336 -4.13 -17.82 10.57
C SER A 336 -2.72 -18.03 9.99
N GLY A 337 -1.73 -18.23 10.86
CA GLY A 337 -0.34 -18.53 10.47
C GLY A 337 0.60 -17.34 10.39
N GLY A 338 0.25 -16.19 10.96
CA GLY A 338 1.11 -15.00 11.11
C GLY A 338 0.51 -14.04 12.11
N GLN A 339 1.24 -13.01 12.48
CA GLN A 339 0.72 -11.99 13.40
C GLN A 339 -0.34 -11.14 12.73
N VAL A 340 -1.44 -10.90 13.46
CA VAL A 340 -2.59 -10.14 12.99
C VAL A 340 -2.98 -9.11 14.05
N PHE A 341 -3.31 -7.91 13.59
CA PHE A 341 -3.93 -6.86 14.40
C PHE A 341 -5.32 -6.57 13.85
N ILE A 342 -6.31 -6.54 14.71
CA ILE A 342 -7.70 -6.30 14.35
C ILE A 342 -8.24 -5.16 15.20
N THR A 343 -8.73 -4.10 14.57
CA THR A 343 -9.47 -3.07 15.30
C THR A 343 -10.96 -3.31 15.20
N CYS A 344 -11.69 -2.99 16.29
CA CYS A 344 -13.15 -3.04 16.36
C CYS A 344 -13.69 -1.99 17.34
N CYS A 345 -14.99 -1.67 17.22
CA CYS A 345 -15.65 -0.75 18.15
C CYS A 345 -16.11 -1.45 19.42
N GLU A 346 -16.54 -2.71 19.32
CA GLU A 346 -17.07 -3.52 20.41
C GLU A 346 -16.30 -4.83 20.54
N ASN A 347 -16.06 -5.26 21.77
CA ASN A 347 -15.28 -6.47 22.06
C ASN A 347 -16.10 -7.77 21.97
N ASP A 348 -17.42 -7.70 22.18
CA ASP A 348 -18.29 -8.85 22.51
C ASP A 348 -18.34 -9.97 21.48
N ARG A 349 -17.93 -9.76 20.23
CA ARG A 349 -17.99 -10.76 19.17
C ARG A 349 -16.64 -11.41 18.84
N LEU A 350 -15.52 -10.74 19.11
CA LEU A 350 -14.20 -11.23 18.73
C LEU A 350 -13.54 -12.07 19.83
N ASP A 351 -13.86 -11.83 21.10
CA ASP A 351 -13.33 -12.59 22.25
C ASP A 351 -13.63 -14.10 22.18
N THR A 352 -14.74 -14.48 21.53
CA THR A 352 -15.11 -15.89 21.35
C THR A 352 -14.44 -16.55 20.15
N LEU A 353 -13.97 -15.77 19.20
CA LEU A 353 -13.43 -16.26 17.92
C LEU A 353 -11.91 -16.27 17.86
N LEU A 354 -11.24 -15.43 18.65
CA LEU A 354 -9.80 -15.22 18.58
C LEU A 354 -9.13 -15.39 19.93
N LYS A 355 -8.24 -16.36 20.04
CA LYS A 355 -7.29 -16.46 21.16
C LYS A 355 -6.14 -15.47 20.89
N GLY A 356 -6.02 -14.41 21.72
CA GLY A 356 -5.00 -13.39 21.50
C GLY A 356 -4.98 -12.33 22.60
N LYS A 357 -4.12 -11.35 22.43
CA LYS A 357 -4.01 -10.21 23.35
C LYS A 357 -5.01 -9.12 22.99
N VAL A 358 -5.66 -8.56 24.01
CA VAL A 358 -6.69 -7.54 23.83
C VAL A 358 -6.21 -6.22 24.40
N PHE A 359 -6.42 -5.13 23.67
CA PHE A 359 -6.05 -3.75 24.05
C PHE A 359 -7.27 -2.86 23.98
N HIS A 360 -7.57 -2.17 25.09
CA HIS A 360 -8.59 -1.15 25.12
C HIS A 360 -7.97 0.23 24.90
N ILE A 361 -8.38 0.93 23.85
CA ILE A 361 -7.87 2.27 23.51
C ILE A 361 -8.91 3.33 23.88
N ARG A 362 -8.46 4.31 24.67
CA ARG A 362 -9.26 5.48 25.00
C ARG A 362 -8.38 6.73 24.99
N GLY A 363 -8.73 7.70 24.14
CA GLY A 363 -8.03 9.00 24.06
C GLY A 363 -6.54 8.91 23.70
N GLY A 364 -6.08 7.86 22.98
CA GLY A 364 -4.66 7.63 22.69
C GLY A 364 -3.89 6.96 23.83
N GLU A 365 -4.59 6.38 24.79
CA GLU A 365 -4.01 5.59 25.88
C GLU A 365 -4.53 4.17 25.83
N VAL A 366 -3.71 3.22 26.22
CA VAL A 366 -4.07 1.80 26.39
C VAL A 366 -4.36 1.56 27.86
N LEU A 367 -5.57 1.11 28.16
CA LEU A 367 -6.07 0.84 29.52
C LEU A 367 -5.79 -0.59 29.95
#